data_7401dcb4af169427232790b616efcda2
#
_entry.id   7401dcb4af169427232790b616efcda2
#
_cell.length_a   1.000
_cell.length_b   1.000
_cell.length_c   1.000
_cell.angle_alpha   90.00
_cell.angle_beta   90.00
_cell.angle_gamma   90.00
#
_symmetry.space_group_name_H-M   'P 1'
#
loop_
_entity.id
_entity.type
_entity.pdbx_description
1 polymer ?
#
loop_
_entity_poly.entity_id
_entity_poly.type
_entity_poly.pdbx_seq_one_letter_code
_entity_poly.pdbx_strand_id
1 'polypeptide(L)'
;MKKQIAILGSTGSIGTQALEVIREHSDLYEVYCLTANNKVELLAKQAHEFKPAAVVIANEQRYDELKGLMSDLPEVKVYAGAKALDEIVEAGPINMVLTAMVGFAGLSPTIHAIKARKTICLANKETLVVAGQLICDLTLGYHAQILPVDSEHSAIFQSLVGEDHNRIEKILLTASGGPFRLKSMEEIAHVTKADALKHPTWNMGAKITIDSASMMNKGFEVIEAKWLFGVEANQIQVLVHPQSVVHSAVQFEDGSVKAQLGVPDMRLPIQYAFSYPKRLTLSGERLNLFNHPLEFFEPDLEKFRCLALAFDAIERGGNVPCILNAANEIVNRGFLEDKCGFLQMADIIAETIEHTTIIDTPSYEDLIHTDKEARRIATELMNK
;
A
#
# COMPACT_ATOMS: atom_id res chain seq x y z
N MET A 1 -11.19 -0.08 27.73
CA MET A 1 -9.97 0.68 27.39
C MET A 1 -10.01 0.98 25.91
N LYS A 2 -9.54 2.17 25.48
CA LYS A 2 -9.40 2.51 24.06
C LYS A 2 -8.25 1.73 23.46
N LYS A 3 -8.36 1.35 22.17
CA LYS A 3 -7.25 0.75 21.44
C LYS A 3 -6.20 1.83 21.15
N GLN A 4 -4.95 1.55 21.48
CA GLN A 4 -3.80 2.43 21.23
C GLN A 4 -3.25 2.16 19.82
N ILE A 5 -3.20 3.17 18.97
CA ILE A 5 -2.83 3.05 17.56
C ILE A 5 -1.55 3.84 17.29
N ALA A 6 -0.57 3.19 16.69
CA ALA A 6 0.58 3.85 16.07
C ALA A 6 0.32 4.04 14.57
N ILE A 7 0.55 5.25 14.05
CA ILE A 7 0.35 5.57 12.63
C ILE A 7 1.71 5.89 12.01
N LEU A 8 2.22 4.96 11.20
CA LEU A 8 3.43 5.16 10.41
C LEU A 8 3.07 5.90 9.13
N GLY A 9 3.50 7.16 9.00
CA GLY A 9 3.15 8.02 7.87
C GLY A 9 1.86 8.81 8.05
N SER A 10 1.62 9.36 9.24
CA SER A 10 0.39 10.10 9.61
C SER A 10 0.09 11.32 8.73
N THR A 11 1.10 11.90 8.11
CA THR A 11 1.00 13.09 7.24
C THR A 11 0.71 12.76 5.77
N GLY A 12 0.61 11.47 5.42
CA GLY A 12 0.21 10.97 4.11
C GLY A 12 -1.32 10.91 3.94
N SER A 13 -1.78 10.55 2.74
CA SER A 13 -3.21 10.44 2.43
C SER A 13 -3.95 9.45 3.35
N ILE A 14 -3.38 8.25 3.55
CA ILE A 14 -3.98 7.24 4.42
C ILE A 14 -3.91 7.66 5.89
N GLY A 15 -2.75 8.20 6.33
CA GLY A 15 -2.57 8.62 7.71
C GLY A 15 -3.53 9.75 8.13
N THR A 16 -3.77 10.73 7.27
CA THR A 16 -4.72 11.82 7.55
C THR A 16 -6.16 11.30 7.64
N GLN A 17 -6.57 10.40 6.75
CA GLN A 17 -7.89 9.78 6.79
C GLN A 17 -8.06 8.83 8.00
N ALA A 18 -6.98 8.17 8.44
CA ALA A 18 -7.00 7.38 9.67
C ALA A 18 -7.25 8.27 10.91
N LEU A 19 -6.67 9.46 10.93
CA LEU A 19 -6.93 10.43 12.00
C LEU A 19 -8.39 10.94 11.98
N GLU A 20 -9.02 11.07 10.81
CA GLU A 20 -10.45 11.36 10.71
C GLU A 20 -11.29 10.25 11.33
N VAL A 21 -10.98 8.98 11.03
CA VAL A 21 -11.66 7.82 11.64
C VAL A 21 -11.49 7.80 13.16
N ILE A 22 -10.28 8.06 13.66
CA ILE A 22 -10.00 8.10 15.10
C ILE A 22 -10.76 9.25 15.76
N ARG A 23 -10.88 10.42 15.12
CA ARG A 23 -11.64 11.57 15.61
C ARG A 23 -13.14 11.25 15.71
N GLU A 24 -13.70 10.57 14.71
CA GLU A 24 -15.11 10.16 14.69
C GLU A 24 -15.42 9.11 15.78
N HIS A 25 -14.44 8.27 16.14
CA HIS A 25 -14.56 7.20 17.14
C HIS A 25 -13.57 7.37 18.30
N SER A 26 -13.46 8.59 18.80
CA SER A 26 -12.53 8.93 19.89
C SER A 26 -12.85 8.27 21.24
N ASP A 27 -14.02 7.66 21.39
CA ASP A 27 -14.39 6.79 22.50
C ASP A 27 -13.76 5.38 22.42
N LEU A 28 -13.40 4.91 21.22
CA LEU A 28 -12.86 3.58 20.95
C LEU A 28 -11.34 3.58 20.72
N TYR A 29 -10.80 4.66 20.16
CA TYR A 29 -9.41 4.75 19.70
C TYR A 29 -8.66 5.91 20.33
N GLU A 30 -7.35 5.73 20.47
CA GLU A 30 -6.40 6.74 20.93
C GLU A 30 -5.10 6.62 20.15
N VAL A 31 -4.52 7.75 19.77
CA VAL A 31 -3.25 7.79 19.05
C VAL A 31 -2.10 7.66 20.05
N TYR A 32 -1.32 6.59 19.93
CA TYR A 32 -0.11 6.40 20.72
C TYR A 32 1.11 7.06 20.10
N CYS A 33 1.27 6.90 18.77
CA CYS A 33 2.41 7.46 18.05
C CYS A 33 2.01 7.96 16.67
N LEU A 34 2.58 9.08 16.25
CA LEU A 34 2.49 9.63 14.89
C LEU A 34 3.88 9.72 14.29
N THR A 35 4.00 9.38 13.01
CA THR A 35 5.28 9.51 12.32
C THR A 35 5.15 10.23 10.98
N ALA A 36 6.20 10.92 10.57
CA ALA A 36 6.34 11.53 9.25
C ALA A 36 7.79 11.42 8.75
N ASN A 37 8.00 11.64 7.46
CA ASN A 37 9.36 11.73 6.90
C ASN A 37 9.89 13.17 6.95
N ASN A 38 9.21 14.12 6.27
CA ASN A 38 9.69 15.49 6.13
C ASN A 38 8.66 16.58 6.53
N LYS A 39 7.37 16.22 6.68
CA LYS A 39 6.30 17.20 6.93
C LYS A 39 6.18 17.53 8.43
N VAL A 40 7.14 18.31 8.93
CA VAL A 40 7.29 18.62 10.35
C VAL A 40 6.10 19.41 10.90
N GLU A 41 5.67 20.46 10.21
CA GLU A 41 4.60 21.35 10.66
C GLU A 41 3.26 20.60 10.77
N LEU A 42 2.98 19.71 9.78
CA LEU A 42 1.75 18.92 9.81
C LEU A 42 1.80 17.87 10.93
N LEU A 43 2.97 17.24 11.14
CA LEU A 43 3.15 16.28 12.23
C LEU A 43 2.95 16.96 13.59
N ALA A 44 3.55 18.15 13.81
CA ALA A 44 3.38 18.93 15.03
C ALA A 44 1.91 19.33 15.23
N LYS A 45 1.21 19.80 14.18
CA LYS A 45 -0.23 20.10 14.24
C LYS A 45 -1.06 18.88 14.66
N GLN A 46 -0.78 17.71 14.08
CA GLN A 46 -1.44 16.46 14.47
C GLN A 46 -1.14 16.08 15.93
N ALA A 47 0.10 16.28 16.38
CA ALA A 47 0.49 16.01 17.76
C ALA A 47 -0.22 16.93 18.77
N HIS A 48 -0.39 18.21 18.46
CA HIS A 48 -1.17 19.14 19.30
C HIS A 48 -2.64 18.73 19.42
N GLU A 49 -3.23 18.21 18.34
CA GLU A 49 -4.62 17.77 18.33
C GLU A 49 -4.82 16.46 19.10
N PHE A 50 -4.00 15.43 18.79
CA PHE A 50 -4.21 14.07 19.29
C PHE A 50 -3.43 13.75 20.56
N LYS A 51 -2.44 14.57 20.93
CA LYS A 51 -1.59 14.42 22.12
C LYS A 51 -1.05 13.00 22.30
N PRO A 52 -0.34 12.45 21.30
CA PRO A 52 0.20 11.10 21.36
C PRO A 52 1.28 11.00 22.45
N ALA A 53 1.63 9.77 22.85
CA ALA A 53 2.77 9.55 23.73
C ALA A 53 4.11 9.88 23.05
N ALA A 54 4.18 9.76 21.72
CA ALA A 54 5.39 10.03 20.96
C ALA A 54 5.12 10.48 19.52
N VAL A 55 6.08 11.25 18.97
CA VAL A 55 6.19 11.54 17.54
C VAL A 55 7.56 11.16 17.02
N VAL A 56 7.63 10.67 15.77
CA VAL A 56 8.91 10.30 15.13
C VAL A 56 9.01 10.98 13.77
N ILE A 57 10.13 11.68 13.53
CA ILE A 57 10.48 12.20 12.22
C ILE A 57 11.57 11.31 11.60
N ALA A 58 11.29 10.67 10.45
CA ALA A 58 12.24 9.75 9.84
C ALA A 58 13.51 10.46 9.32
N ASN A 59 13.37 11.69 8.82
CA ASN A 59 14.50 12.53 8.42
C ASN A 59 15.14 13.17 9.67
N GLU A 60 16.28 12.65 10.10
CA GLU A 60 17.01 13.12 11.28
C GLU A 60 17.40 14.60 11.21
N GLN A 61 17.60 15.14 10.00
CA GLN A 61 17.93 16.56 9.81
C GLN A 61 16.79 17.51 10.22
N ARG A 62 15.57 16.97 10.38
CA ARG A 62 14.38 17.75 10.78
C ARG A 62 14.06 17.58 12.28
N TYR A 63 14.94 16.90 13.05
CA TYR A 63 14.69 16.63 14.48
C TYR A 63 14.54 17.91 15.30
N ASP A 64 15.52 18.83 15.20
CA ASP A 64 15.53 20.04 16.01
C ASP A 64 14.35 20.96 15.70
N GLU A 65 13.91 20.99 14.44
CA GLU A 65 12.73 21.74 14.01
C GLU A 65 11.46 21.16 14.65
N LEU A 66 11.27 19.84 14.58
CA LEU A 66 10.13 19.18 15.22
C LEU A 66 10.16 19.40 16.73
N LYS A 67 11.31 19.23 17.37
CA LYS A 67 11.48 19.44 18.81
C LYS A 67 11.14 20.86 19.24
N GLY A 68 11.50 21.86 18.42
CA GLY A 68 11.14 23.27 18.64
C GLY A 68 9.63 23.49 18.60
N LEU A 69 8.94 22.91 17.59
CA LEU A 69 7.48 23.00 17.47
C LEU A 69 6.71 22.21 18.54
N MET A 70 7.36 21.28 19.23
CA MET A 70 6.76 20.47 20.31
C MET A 70 7.13 20.99 21.73
N SER A 71 7.78 22.17 21.83
CA SER A 71 8.29 22.68 23.12
C SER A 71 7.22 23.00 24.16
N ASP A 72 5.99 23.24 23.73
CA ASP A 72 4.80 23.48 24.58
C ASP A 72 4.02 22.19 24.95
N LEU A 73 4.46 21.03 24.43
CA LEU A 73 3.92 19.70 24.74
C LEU A 73 4.99 18.78 25.34
N PRO A 74 5.52 19.08 26.53
CA PRO A 74 6.66 18.35 27.11
C PRO A 74 6.37 16.86 27.43
N GLU A 75 5.09 16.48 27.53
CA GLU A 75 4.66 15.09 27.72
C GLU A 75 4.80 14.23 26.46
N VAL A 76 4.85 14.83 25.27
CA VAL A 76 5.01 14.12 23.99
C VAL A 76 6.49 13.94 23.70
N LYS A 77 6.93 12.70 23.62
CA LYS A 77 8.34 12.36 23.31
C LYS A 77 8.61 12.54 21.82
N VAL A 78 9.72 13.19 21.49
CA VAL A 78 10.15 13.44 20.12
C VAL A 78 11.37 12.57 19.81
N TYR A 79 11.27 11.78 18.72
CA TYR A 79 12.33 10.91 18.23
C TYR A 79 12.62 11.17 16.75
N ALA A 80 13.76 10.70 16.25
CA ALA A 80 14.13 10.79 14.85
C ALA A 80 14.86 9.54 14.35
N GLY A 81 14.81 9.36 13.03
CA GLY A 81 15.55 8.33 12.32
C GLY A 81 14.80 7.01 12.13
N ALA A 82 15.34 6.18 11.23
CA ALA A 82 14.74 4.89 10.88
C ALA A 82 14.70 3.92 12.08
N LYS A 83 15.74 3.90 12.89
CA LYS A 83 15.80 3.06 14.09
C LYS A 83 14.69 3.41 15.10
N ALA A 84 14.38 4.70 15.24
CA ALA A 84 13.29 5.12 16.12
C ALA A 84 11.91 4.67 15.61
N LEU A 85 11.72 4.52 14.28
CA LEU A 85 10.51 3.94 13.70
C LEU A 85 10.37 2.45 14.06
N ASP A 86 11.48 1.70 14.03
CA ASP A 86 11.50 0.28 14.38
C ASP A 86 11.22 0.07 15.88
N GLU A 87 11.86 0.87 16.73
CA GLU A 87 11.73 0.74 18.19
C GLU A 87 10.34 1.19 18.70
N ILE A 88 9.74 2.24 18.12
CA ILE A 88 8.48 2.77 18.64
C ILE A 88 7.30 1.81 18.44
N VAL A 89 7.30 1.03 17.35
CA VAL A 89 6.21 0.07 17.09
C VAL A 89 6.20 -1.12 18.06
N GLU A 90 7.32 -1.36 18.74
CA GLU A 90 7.45 -2.40 19.77
C GLU A 90 6.85 -1.98 21.12
N ALA A 91 6.53 -0.70 21.32
CA ALA A 91 6.06 -0.18 22.62
C ALA A 91 4.86 -0.98 23.15
N GLY A 92 4.95 -1.40 24.42
CA GLY A 92 3.98 -2.29 25.07
C GLY A 92 2.51 -1.84 24.94
N PRO A 93 2.17 -0.55 25.15
CA PRO A 93 0.79 -0.09 25.08
C PRO A 93 0.14 -0.16 23.70
N ILE A 94 0.90 -0.17 22.60
CA ILE A 94 0.36 -0.21 21.23
C ILE A 94 -0.38 -1.52 20.99
N ASN A 95 -1.62 -1.42 20.57
CA ASN A 95 -2.45 -2.55 20.14
C ASN A 95 -2.37 -2.79 18.64
N MET A 96 -2.38 -1.70 17.84
CA MET A 96 -2.45 -1.75 16.39
C MET A 96 -1.43 -0.78 15.78
N VAL A 97 -0.83 -1.20 14.67
CA VAL A 97 0.09 -0.37 13.88
C VAL A 97 -0.50 -0.19 12.48
N LEU A 98 -0.83 1.03 12.10
CA LEU A 98 -1.17 1.37 10.72
C LEU A 98 0.11 1.67 9.95
N THR A 99 0.44 0.83 8.98
CA THR A 99 1.62 0.98 8.12
C THR A 99 1.25 1.76 6.86
N ALA A 100 1.24 3.09 6.93
CA ALA A 100 0.87 3.99 5.83
C ALA A 100 2.09 4.71 5.22
N MET A 101 3.26 4.10 5.35
CA MET A 101 4.49 4.52 4.67
C MET A 101 4.45 4.06 3.20
N VAL A 102 5.24 4.69 2.34
CA VAL A 102 5.31 4.36 0.92
C VAL A 102 6.63 3.62 0.63
N GLY A 103 6.55 2.58 -0.19
CA GLY A 103 7.71 1.85 -0.70
C GLY A 103 8.41 0.95 0.32
N PHE A 104 9.65 0.60 0.00
CA PHE A 104 10.49 -0.32 0.78
C PHE A 104 10.65 0.06 2.26
N ALA A 105 10.62 1.38 2.58
CA ALA A 105 10.88 1.90 3.93
C ALA A 105 9.89 1.39 5.00
N GLY A 106 8.71 0.90 4.60
CA GLY A 106 7.73 0.32 5.51
C GLY A 106 8.05 -1.09 5.99
N LEU A 107 8.98 -1.80 5.34
CA LEU A 107 9.26 -3.22 5.62
C LEU A 107 9.85 -3.43 7.02
N SER A 108 10.92 -2.72 7.39
CA SER A 108 11.58 -2.89 8.69
C SER A 108 10.64 -2.65 9.88
N PRO A 109 9.93 -1.50 9.98
CA PRO A 109 9.04 -1.28 11.11
C PRO A 109 7.85 -2.26 11.13
N THR A 110 7.41 -2.77 9.96
CA THR A 110 6.38 -3.82 9.92
C THR A 110 6.89 -5.13 10.52
N ILE A 111 8.13 -5.55 10.21
CA ILE A 111 8.78 -6.73 10.80
C ILE A 111 8.87 -6.58 12.33
N HIS A 112 9.30 -5.42 12.83
CA HIS A 112 9.40 -5.14 14.26
C HIS A 112 8.02 -5.19 14.95
N ALA A 113 6.99 -4.62 14.33
CA ALA A 113 5.63 -4.67 14.85
C ALA A 113 5.07 -6.12 14.90
N ILE A 114 5.35 -6.95 13.87
CA ILE A 114 4.98 -8.37 13.85
C ILE A 114 5.68 -9.12 14.99
N LYS A 115 7.00 -8.95 15.16
CA LYS A 115 7.76 -9.57 16.25
C LYS A 115 7.25 -9.16 17.62
N ALA A 116 6.77 -7.93 17.76
CA ALA A 116 6.11 -7.42 18.96
C ALA A 116 4.64 -7.85 19.09
N ARG A 117 4.14 -8.73 18.19
CA ARG A 117 2.78 -9.29 18.20
C ARG A 117 1.68 -8.23 18.13
N LYS A 118 1.94 -7.11 17.41
CA LYS A 118 0.93 -6.09 17.18
C LYS A 118 -0.02 -6.53 16.07
N THR A 119 -1.26 -6.03 16.10
CA THR A 119 -2.14 -6.11 14.93
C THR A 119 -1.67 -5.10 13.90
N ILE A 120 -1.40 -5.57 12.68
CA ILE A 120 -0.91 -4.74 11.57
C ILE A 120 -2.10 -4.35 10.69
N CYS A 121 -2.41 -3.07 10.59
CA CYS A 121 -3.33 -2.53 9.59
C CYS A 121 -2.48 -2.12 8.38
N LEU A 122 -2.40 -3.02 7.39
CA LEU A 122 -1.45 -2.92 6.29
C LEU A 122 -2.00 -2.06 5.15
N ALA A 123 -1.44 -0.85 4.99
CA ALA A 123 -1.67 0.02 3.84
C ALA A 123 -0.44 0.12 2.91
N ASN A 124 0.74 -0.30 3.38
CA ASN A 124 1.97 -0.36 2.59
C ASN A 124 2.05 -1.72 1.88
N LYS A 125 1.49 -1.81 0.69
CA LYS A 125 1.49 -3.04 -0.12
C LYS A 125 2.88 -3.50 -0.51
N GLU A 126 3.82 -2.56 -0.66
CA GLU A 126 5.20 -2.86 -1.03
C GLU A 126 5.88 -3.80 -0.02
N THR A 127 5.45 -3.81 1.23
CA THR A 127 5.92 -4.76 2.26
C THR A 127 5.69 -6.22 1.82
N LEU A 128 4.50 -6.56 1.31
CA LEU A 128 4.19 -7.91 0.81
C LEU A 128 4.74 -8.16 -0.58
N VAL A 129 4.84 -7.14 -1.42
CA VAL A 129 5.49 -7.25 -2.73
C VAL A 129 6.95 -7.65 -2.57
N VAL A 130 7.68 -6.95 -1.69
CA VAL A 130 9.12 -7.15 -1.50
C VAL A 130 9.44 -8.42 -0.72
N ALA A 131 8.68 -8.71 0.33
CA ALA A 131 9.03 -9.71 1.33
C ALA A 131 7.86 -10.62 1.73
N GLY A 132 6.93 -10.91 0.81
CA GLY A 132 5.68 -11.58 1.13
C GLY A 132 5.84 -12.89 1.89
N GLN A 133 6.72 -13.81 1.42
CA GLN A 133 7.00 -15.07 2.11
C GLN A 133 7.52 -14.82 3.53
N LEU A 134 8.53 -13.96 3.68
CA LEU A 134 9.11 -13.61 4.99
C LEU A 134 8.05 -13.05 5.95
N ILE A 135 7.19 -12.15 5.47
CA ILE A 135 6.13 -11.54 6.28
C ILE A 135 5.10 -12.59 6.71
N CYS A 136 4.69 -13.51 5.81
CA CYS A 136 3.78 -14.61 6.15
C CYS A 136 4.38 -15.53 7.21
N ASP A 137 5.66 -15.94 7.05
CA ASP A 137 6.35 -16.81 8.00
C ASP A 137 6.48 -16.14 9.38
N LEU A 138 6.85 -14.86 9.42
CA LEU A 138 6.91 -14.11 10.67
C LEU A 138 5.53 -13.95 11.32
N THR A 139 4.50 -13.67 10.53
CA THR A 139 3.13 -13.51 11.03
C THR A 139 2.63 -14.78 11.69
N LEU A 140 2.87 -15.94 11.06
CA LEU A 140 2.56 -17.25 11.63
C LEU A 140 3.40 -17.54 12.88
N GLY A 141 4.72 -17.32 12.82
CA GLY A 141 5.64 -17.63 13.92
C GLY A 141 5.41 -16.77 15.17
N TYR A 142 5.03 -15.51 15.00
CA TYR A 142 4.76 -14.60 16.11
C TYR A 142 3.28 -14.49 16.49
N HIS A 143 2.39 -15.17 15.76
CA HIS A 143 0.93 -15.07 15.94
C HIS A 143 0.40 -13.64 15.85
N ALA A 144 0.97 -12.84 14.95
CA ALA A 144 0.50 -11.50 14.66
C ALA A 144 -0.67 -11.55 13.64
N GLN A 145 -1.50 -10.52 13.63
CA GLN A 145 -2.60 -10.41 12.67
C GLN A 145 -2.32 -9.30 11.68
N ILE A 146 -2.52 -9.58 10.39
CA ILE A 146 -2.52 -8.56 9.34
C ILE A 146 -3.96 -8.34 8.88
N LEU A 147 -4.38 -7.07 8.88
CA LEU A 147 -5.68 -6.61 8.39
C LEU A 147 -5.43 -5.67 7.20
N PRO A 148 -5.94 -5.97 6.01
CA PRO A 148 -5.69 -5.16 4.83
C PRO A 148 -6.42 -3.82 4.90
N VAL A 149 -5.75 -2.76 4.50
CA VAL A 149 -6.27 -1.40 4.40
C VAL A 149 -6.40 -0.96 2.94
N ASP A 150 -5.62 -1.55 2.03
CA ASP A 150 -5.84 -1.31 0.61
C ASP A 150 -7.29 -1.68 0.23
N SER A 151 -7.98 -0.84 -0.56
CA SER A 151 -9.43 -0.93 -0.76
C SER A 151 -9.86 -2.27 -1.35
N GLU A 152 -9.12 -2.76 -2.32
CA GLU A 152 -9.39 -4.02 -2.99
C GLU A 152 -9.18 -5.22 -2.06
N HIS A 153 -8.07 -5.21 -1.31
CA HIS A 153 -7.77 -6.31 -0.38
C HIS A 153 -8.69 -6.29 0.83
N SER A 154 -9.08 -5.11 1.30
CA SER A 154 -10.13 -4.98 2.31
C SER A 154 -11.46 -5.56 1.80
N ALA A 155 -11.82 -5.31 0.53
CA ALA A 155 -13.04 -5.84 -0.07
C ALA A 155 -13.02 -7.38 -0.17
N ILE A 156 -11.88 -7.95 -0.61
CA ILE A 156 -11.68 -9.40 -0.65
C ILE A 156 -11.80 -9.98 0.77
N PHE A 157 -11.08 -9.40 1.73
CA PHE A 157 -11.14 -9.82 3.13
C PHE A 157 -12.56 -9.76 3.69
N GLN A 158 -13.33 -8.70 3.41
CA GLN A 158 -14.72 -8.58 3.82
C GLN A 158 -15.63 -9.62 3.16
N SER A 159 -15.34 -10.02 1.92
CA SER A 159 -16.09 -11.04 1.20
C SER A 159 -15.81 -12.45 1.73
N LEU A 160 -14.64 -12.66 2.36
CA LEU A 160 -14.23 -13.94 2.95
C LEU A 160 -14.71 -14.11 4.40
N VAL A 161 -15.22 -13.08 5.05
CA VAL A 161 -15.73 -13.22 6.43
C VAL A 161 -16.89 -14.22 6.49
N GLY A 162 -16.72 -15.27 7.29
CA GLY A 162 -17.68 -16.37 7.44
C GLY A 162 -17.57 -17.47 6.37
N GLU A 163 -16.53 -17.42 5.54
CA GLU A 163 -16.26 -18.38 4.45
C GLU A 163 -15.06 -19.31 4.77
N ASP A 164 -14.70 -19.47 6.03
CA ASP A 164 -13.47 -20.15 6.47
C ASP A 164 -13.32 -21.61 5.96
N HIS A 165 -14.42 -22.23 5.54
CA HIS A 165 -14.46 -23.61 5.02
C HIS A 165 -14.63 -23.68 3.50
N ASN A 166 -14.81 -22.55 2.83
CA ASN A 166 -15.09 -22.47 1.41
C ASN A 166 -13.83 -22.10 0.62
N ARG A 167 -13.56 -22.86 -0.43
CA ARG A 167 -12.38 -22.65 -1.24
C ARG A 167 -12.57 -21.52 -2.24
N ILE A 168 -11.56 -20.69 -2.36
CA ILE A 168 -11.48 -19.65 -3.37
C ILE A 168 -11.15 -20.31 -4.72
N GLU A 169 -12.04 -20.17 -5.71
CA GLU A 169 -11.74 -20.50 -7.10
C GLU A 169 -10.93 -19.37 -7.73
N LYS A 170 -11.41 -18.13 -7.60
CA LYS A 170 -10.74 -16.93 -8.12
C LYS A 170 -10.94 -15.71 -7.23
N ILE A 171 -9.93 -14.87 -7.17
CA ILE A 171 -10.04 -13.49 -6.75
C ILE A 171 -10.29 -12.63 -7.99
N LEU A 172 -11.37 -11.86 -7.97
CA LEU A 172 -11.73 -10.90 -9.00
C LEU A 172 -11.29 -9.51 -8.55
N LEU A 173 -10.04 -9.16 -8.90
CA LEU A 173 -9.36 -7.94 -8.44
C LEU A 173 -9.73 -6.77 -9.38
N THR A 174 -10.52 -5.81 -8.91
CA THR A 174 -10.95 -4.68 -9.73
C THR A 174 -9.88 -3.59 -9.83
N ALA A 175 -9.88 -2.85 -10.93
CA ALA A 175 -9.02 -1.70 -11.20
C ALA A 175 -9.82 -0.60 -11.89
N SER A 176 -9.53 0.68 -11.62
CA SER A 176 -10.13 1.78 -12.37
C SER A 176 -9.70 1.79 -13.84
N GLY A 177 -8.56 1.17 -14.15
CA GLY A 177 -7.91 1.19 -15.44
C GLY A 177 -7.07 2.44 -15.70
N GLY A 178 -7.02 3.36 -14.74
CA GLY A 178 -6.21 4.59 -14.81
C GLY A 178 -6.68 5.59 -15.88
N PRO A 179 -5.96 6.72 -16.05
CA PRO A 179 -6.35 7.78 -16.99
C PRO A 179 -6.16 7.40 -18.46
N PHE A 180 -5.37 6.36 -18.76
CA PHE A 180 -4.97 6.03 -20.11
C PHE A 180 -5.69 4.81 -20.73
N ARG A 181 -6.67 4.26 -20.04
CA ARG A 181 -7.35 3.03 -20.46
C ARG A 181 -7.94 3.12 -21.88
N LEU A 182 -8.46 4.29 -22.30
CA LEU A 182 -9.06 4.52 -23.62
C LEU A 182 -8.09 5.08 -24.67
N LYS A 183 -6.85 5.39 -24.31
CA LYS A 183 -5.84 5.93 -25.23
C LYS A 183 -5.20 4.83 -26.06
N SER A 184 -4.81 5.17 -27.31
CA SER A 184 -3.99 4.30 -28.16
C SER A 184 -2.53 4.27 -27.66
N MET A 185 -1.75 3.28 -28.15
CA MET A 185 -0.31 3.21 -27.85
C MET A 185 0.45 4.45 -28.33
N GLU A 186 0.09 5.01 -29.49
CA GLU A 186 0.68 6.24 -30.03
C GLU A 186 0.41 7.43 -29.10
N GLU A 187 -0.81 7.56 -28.58
CA GLU A 187 -1.14 8.61 -27.63
C GLU A 187 -0.41 8.46 -26.29
N ILE A 188 -0.26 7.21 -25.81
CA ILE A 188 0.45 6.92 -24.54
C ILE A 188 1.95 7.20 -24.65
N ALA A 189 2.55 7.03 -25.82
CA ALA A 189 3.97 7.31 -26.04
C ALA A 189 4.34 8.78 -25.77
N HIS A 190 3.37 9.69 -25.84
CA HIS A 190 3.57 11.14 -25.70
C HIS A 190 2.94 11.76 -24.44
N VAL A 191 2.41 10.93 -23.52
CA VAL A 191 1.79 11.46 -22.29
C VAL A 191 2.84 12.06 -21.35
N THR A 192 2.40 13.12 -20.69
CA THR A 192 3.20 13.82 -19.69
C THR A 192 2.84 13.40 -18.28
N LYS A 193 3.69 13.76 -17.31
CA LYS A 193 3.33 13.58 -15.88
C LYS A 193 2.04 14.31 -15.50
N ALA A 194 1.78 15.48 -16.11
CA ALA A 194 0.54 16.23 -15.87
C ALA A 194 -0.71 15.48 -16.33
N ASP A 195 -0.60 14.67 -17.39
CA ASP A 195 -1.69 13.81 -17.86
C ASP A 195 -1.84 12.59 -16.94
N ALA A 196 -0.76 11.97 -16.55
CA ALA A 196 -0.76 10.80 -15.67
C ALA A 196 -1.26 11.10 -14.25
N LEU A 197 -1.04 12.31 -13.75
CA LEU A 197 -1.51 12.75 -12.42
C LEU A 197 -3.01 13.07 -12.37
N LYS A 198 -3.73 13.07 -13.50
CA LYS A 198 -5.19 13.28 -13.56
C LYS A 198 -5.94 11.95 -13.38
N HIS A 199 -5.96 11.41 -12.16
CA HIS A 199 -6.72 10.20 -11.90
C HIS A 199 -8.24 10.47 -11.97
N PRO A 200 -9.04 9.62 -12.66
CA PRO A 200 -10.46 9.91 -12.89
C PRO A 200 -11.35 9.82 -11.64
N THR A 201 -10.96 9.01 -10.63
CA THR A 201 -11.82 8.67 -9.50
C THR A 201 -11.20 9.00 -8.13
N TRP A 202 -9.89 8.75 -7.96
CA TRP A 202 -9.21 8.82 -6.67
C TRP A 202 -8.29 10.06 -6.57
N ASN A 203 -8.32 10.71 -5.41
CA ASN A 203 -7.32 11.74 -5.06
C ASN A 203 -6.20 11.10 -4.23
N MET A 204 -5.08 10.83 -4.84
CA MET A 204 -3.97 10.06 -4.26
C MET A 204 -2.64 10.83 -4.32
N GLY A 205 -1.62 10.30 -3.62
CA GLY A 205 -0.25 10.82 -3.73
C GLY A 205 0.33 10.60 -5.14
N ALA A 206 1.31 11.43 -5.52
CA ALA A 206 1.88 11.42 -6.88
C ALA A 206 2.41 10.03 -7.29
N LYS A 207 3.18 9.36 -6.43
CA LYS A 207 3.75 8.02 -6.72
C LYS A 207 2.68 7.02 -7.10
N ILE A 208 1.65 6.84 -6.27
CA ILE A 208 0.59 5.85 -6.51
C ILE A 208 -0.30 6.24 -7.70
N THR A 209 -0.41 7.54 -8.02
CA THR A 209 -1.16 8.00 -9.20
C THR A 209 -0.45 7.60 -10.50
N ILE A 210 0.89 7.71 -10.55
CA ILE A 210 1.69 7.21 -11.69
C ILE A 210 1.62 5.67 -11.76
N ASP A 211 1.70 4.97 -10.62
CA ASP A 211 1.54 3.51 -10.58
C ASP A 211 0.15 3.08 -11.06
N SER A 212 -0.90 3.84 -10.78
CA SER A 212 -2.25 3.60 -11.31
C SER A 212 -2.30 3.84 -12.83
N ALA A 213 -1.66 4.90 -13.33
CA ALA A 213 -1.61 5.23 -14.74
C ALA A 213 -0.93 4.13 -15.58
N SER A 214 0.13 3.50 -15.05
CA SER A 214 0.88 2.39 -15.67
C SER A 214 0.28 1.01 -15.38
N MET A 215 -0.73 0.91 -14.53
CA MET A 215 -1.26 -0.31 -13.91
C MET A 215 -0.25 -1.09 -13.05
N MET A 216 0.92 -0.52 -12.73
CA MET A 216 1.84 -1.12 -11.75
C MET A 216 1.21 -1.22 -10.36
N ASN A 217 0.38 -0.25 -9.97
CA ASN A 217 -0.38 -0.35 -8.71
C ASN A 217 -1.17 -1.65 -8.64
N LYS A 218 -1.89 -1.99 -9.73
CA LYS A 218 -2.66 -3.24 -9.82
C LYS A 218 -1.73 -4.46 -9.86
N GLY A 219 -0.57 -4.35 -10.49
CA GLY A 219 0.45 -5.39 -10.45
C GLY A 219 0.94 -5.69 -9.03
N PHE A 220 1.21 -4.67 -8.23
CA PHE A 220 1.54 -4.84 -6.81
C PHE A 220 0.40 -5.46 -6.01
N GLU A 221 -0.82 -5.10 -6.30
CA GLU A 221 -2.00 -5.65 -5.65
C GLU A 221 -2.23 -7.13 -6.00
N VAL A 222 -1.87 -7.58 -7.20
CA VAL A 222 -1.86 -9.01 -7.57
C VAL A 222 -0.89 -9.78 -6.67
N ILE A 223 0.33 -9.24 -6.47
CA ILE A 223 1.34 -9.87 -5.61
C ILE A 223 0.88 -9.85 -4.14
N GLU A 224 0.33 -8.74 -3.66
CA GLU A 224 -0.21 -8.61 -2.31
C GLU A 224 -1.35 -9.61 -2.05
N ALA A 225 -2.27 -9.80 -3.02
CA ALA A 225 -3.39 -10.74 -2.90
C ALA A 225 -2.92 -12.19 -2.72
N LYS A 226 -1.88 -12.61 -3.45
CA LYS A 226 -1.27 -13.94 -3.27
C LYS A 226 -0.91 -14.19 -1.81
N TRP A 227 -0.21 -13.25 -1.20
CA TRP A 227 0.32 -13.41 0.16
C TRP A 227 -0.75 -13.24 1.24
N LEU A 228 -1.70 -12.33 1.07
CA LEU A 228 -2.77 -12.11 2.05
C LEU A 228 -3.79 -13.24 2.10
N PHE A 229 -4.09 -13.83 0.95
CA PHE A 229 -5.19 -14.80 0.84
C PHE A 229 -4.72 -16.23 0.52
N GLY A 230 -3.41 -16.43 0.36
CA GLY A 230 -2.84 -17.78 0.13
C GLY A 230 -3.29 -18.40 -1.19
N VAL A 231 -3.46 -17.60 -2.23
CA VAL A 231 -3.87 -18.03 -3.57
C VAL A 231 -2.70 -18.04 -4.54
N GLU A 232 -2.79 -18.84 -5.60
CA GLU A 232 -1.80 -18.84 -6.68
C GLU A 232 -2.08 -17.72 -7.70
N ALA A 233 -1.06 -17.35 -8.49
CA ALA A 233 -1.17 -16.27 -9.47
C ALA A 233 -2.31 -16.49 -10.48
N ASN A 234 -2.52 -17.72 -10.92
CA ASN A 234 -3.58 -18.10 -11.87
C ASN A 234 -5.00 -18.03 -11.28
N GLN A 235 -5.13 -17.90 -9.96
CA GLN A 235 -6.41 -17.67 -9.28
C GLN A 235 -6.74 -16.17 -9.16
N ILE A 236 -5.87 -15.26 -9.60
CA ILE A 236 -6.11 -13.82 -9.51
C ILE A 236 -6.42 -13.28 -10.90
N GLN A 237 -7.64 -12.82 -11.09
CA GLN A 237 -8.11 -12.22 -12.33
C GLN A 237 -8.31 -10.70 -12.14
N VAL A 238 -7.61 -9.90 -12.93
CA VAL A 238 -7.78 -8.45 -12.93
C VAL A 238 -8.97 -8.06 -13.81
N LEU A 239 -9.88 -7.27 -13.26
CA LEU A 239 -11.05 -6.71 -13.95
C LEU A 239 -10.97 -5.19 -13.97
N VAL A 240 -10.99 -4.57 -15.15
CA VAL A 240 -11.09 -3.11 -15.26
C VAL A 240 -12.52 -2.68 -15.02
N HIS A 241 -12.78 -1.98 -13.92
CA HIS A 241 -14.09 -1.46 -13.50
C HIS A 241 -14.00 0.07 -13.28
N PRO A 242 -14.25 0.86 -14.32
CA PRO A 242 -13.99 2.32 -14.28
C PRO A 242 -14.79 3.08 -13.23
N GLN A 243 -15.99 2.60 -12.90
CA GLN A 243 -16.85 3.23 -11.89
C GLN A 243 -16.30 3.11 -10.48
N SER A 244 -15.37 2.13 -10.22
CA SER A 244 -14.75 1.88 -8.92
C SER A 244 -15.76 1.75 -7.77
N VAL A 245 -16.95 1.21 -8.05
CA VAL A 245 -18.03 0.94 -7.08
C VAL A 245 -17.88 -0.44 -6.49
N VAL A 246 -17.55 -1.46 -7.30
CA VAL A 246 -17.14 -2.77 -6.86
C VAL A 246 -15.65 -2.71 -6.55
N HIS A 247 -15.30 -2.83 -5.27
CA HIS A 247 -13.91 -2.72 -4.83
C HIS A 247 -13.11 -4.01 -4.97
N SER A 248 -13.69 -5.13 -5.15
CA SER A 248 -13.22 -6.45 -5.59
C SER A 248 -14.22 -7.52 -5.16
N ALA A 249 -14.02 -8.76 -5.63
CA ALA A 249 -14.89 -9.87 -5.34
C ALA A 249 -14.10 -11.19 -5.22
N VAL A 250 -14.76 -12.20 -4.63
CA VAL A 250 -14.26 -13.57 -4.54
C VAL A 250 -15.27 -14.48 -5.23
N GLN A 251 -14.80 -15.31 -6.14
CA GLN A 251 -15.54 -16.40 -6.73
C GLN A 251 -15.18 -17.70 -6.02
N PHE A 252 -16.17 -18.45 -5.56
CA PHE A 252 -16.00 -19.73 -4.89
C PHE A 252 -16.18 -20.91 -5.87
N GLU A 253 -15.77 -22.12 -5.45
CA GLU A 253 -15.81 -23.33 -6.29
C GLU A 253 -17.23 -23.71 -6.75
N ASP A 254 -18.29 -23.26 -6.09
CA ASP A 254 -19.68 -23.44 -6.50
C ASP A 254 -20.15 -22.45 -7.59
N GLY A 255 -19.23 -21.53 -8.01
CA GLY A 255 -19.50 -20.48 -8.99
C GLY A 255 -20.14 -19.22 -8.40
N SER A 256 -20.45 -19.18 -7.11
CA SER A 256 -21.00 -17.98 -6.48
C SER A 256 -19.92 -16.88 -6.36
N VAL A 257 -20.35 -15.61 -6.45
CA VAL A 257 -19.46 -14.45 -6.33
C VAL A 257 -19.94 -13.55 -5.21
N LYS A 258 -19.05 -13.27 -4.25
CA LYS A 258 -19.28 -12.26 -3.21
C LYS A 258 -18.40 -11.06 -3.44
N ALA A 259 -18.98 -9.86 -3.35
CA ALA A 259 -18.29 -8.60 -3.60
C ALA A 259 -18.60 -7.57 -2.50
N GLN A 260 -17.65 -6.69 -2.22
CA GLN A 260 -17.88 -5.51 -1.41
C GLN A 260 -18.02 -4.30 -2.33
N LEU A 261 -19.10 -3.55 -2.15
CA LEU A 261 -19.41 -2.35 -2.90
C LEU A 261 -19.44 -1.13 -1.95
N GLY A 262 -19.05 0.01 -2.48
CA GLY A 262 -19.08 1.28 -1.73
C GLY A 262 -18.72 2.46 -2.60
N VAL A 263 -18.87 3.66 -2.06
CA VAL A 263 -18.26 4.86 -2.64
C VAL A 263 -16.75 4.81 -2.46
N PRO A 264 -15.96 5.41 -3.36
CA PRO A 264 -14.50 5.45 -3.22
C PRO A 264 -14.07 6.34 -2.05
N ASP A 265 -13.93 5.74 -0.86
CA ASP A 265 -13.54 6.41 0.38
C ASP A 265 -12.64 5.49 1.21
N MET A 266 -11.37 5.88 1.37
CA MET A 266 -10.39 5.08 2.12
C MET A 266 -10.68 5.02 3.63
N ARG A 267 -11.52 5.90 4.17
CA ARG A 267 -11.94 5.79 5.58
C ARG A 267 -12.70 4.49 5.86
N LEU A 268 -13.41 3.95 4.87
CA LEU A 268 -14.13 2.68 5.02
C LEU A 268 -13.20 1.50 5.31
N PRO A 269 -12.20 1.17 4.46
CA PRO A 269 -11.27 0.07 4.75
C PRO A 269 -10.39 0.34 5.98
N ILE A 270 -9.98 1.59 6.22
CA ILE A 270 -9.23 1.96 7.43
C ILE A 270 -10.07 1.67 8.68
N GLN A 271 -11.32 2.16 8.72
CA GLN A 271 -12.22 1.93 9.84
C GLN A 271 -12.48 0.46 10.06
N TYR A 272 -12.70 -0.31 8.98
CA TYR A 272 -12.95 -1.73 9.09
C TYR A 272 -11.75 -2.49 9.66
N ALA A 273 -10.52 -2.14 9.25
CA ALA A 273 -9.31 -2.71 9.85
C ALA A 273 -9.20 -2.39 11.35
N PHE A 274 -9.53 -1.16 11.77
CA PHE A 274 -9.48 -0.77 13.19
C PHE A 274 -10.56 -1.45 14.04
N SER A 275 -11.76 -1.68 13.46
CA SER A 275 -12.94 -2.15 14.19
C SER A 275 -13.17 -3.65 14.07
N TYR A 276 -12.49 -4.33 13.15
CA TYR A 276 -12.74 -5.76 12.89
C TYR A 276 -12.89 -6.57 14.20
N PRO A 277 -13.89 -7.47 14.28
CA PRO A 277 -14.87 -7.88 13.24
C PRO A 277 -16.12 -7.00 13.16
N LYS A 278 -16.22 -5.91 13.90
CA LYS A 278 -17.40 -5.04 13.96
C LYS A 278 -17.41 -4.02 12.82
N ARG A 279 -18.62 -3.64 12.37
CA ARG A 279 -18.82 -2.48 11.49
C ARG A 279 -19.30 -1.30 12.35
N LEU A 280 -18.60 -0.18 12.24
CA LEU A 280 -18.98 1.07 12.89
C LEU A 280 -19.70 1.98 11.90
N THR A 281 -20.41 2.97 12.43
CA THR A 281 -20.98 4.04 11.61
C THR A 281 -19.85 4.86 11.02
N LEU A 282 -19.93 5.21 9.74
CA LEU A 282 -19.01 6.11 9.06
C LEU A 282 -19.82 7.28 8.50
N SER A 283 -19.37 8.50 8.76
CA SER A 283 -19.95 9.69 8.15
C SER A 283 -19.65 9.74 6.66
N GLY A 284 -20.53 10.33 5.86
CA GLY A 284 -20.34 10.54 4.44
C GLY A 284 -21.45 9.95 3.58
N GLU A 285 -21.22 10.01 2.28
CA GLU A 285 -22.17 9.56 1.27
C GLU A 285 -22.39 8.06 1.31
N ARG A 286 -23.60 7.62 0.96
CA ARG A 286 -23.95 6.21 0.79
C ARG A 286 -24.06 5.89 -0.69
N LEU A 287 -23.61 4.70 -1.07
CA LEU A 287 -23.72 4.23 -2.43
C LEU A 287 -25.20 4.20 -2.89
N ASN A 288 -25.47 4.83 -4.01
CA ASN A 288 -26.75 4.78 -4.70
C ASN A 288 -26.59 4.02 -6.02
N LEU A 289 -27.00 2.76 -6.05
CA LEU A 289 -26.85 1.89 -7.21
C LEU A 289 -27.70 2.32 -8.43
N PHE A 290 -28.73 3.13 -8.26
CA PHE A 290 -29.54 3.60 -9.38
C PHE A 290 -28.79 4.44 -10.40
N ASN A 291 -27.71 5.09 -9.97
CA ASN A 291 -26.93 6.01 -10.80
C ASN A 291 -25.57 5.42 -11.24
N HIS A 292 -25.29 4.16 -10.93
CA HIS A 292 -24.00 3.53 -11.21
C HIS A 292 -24.16 2.26 -12.04
N PRO A 293 -23.92 2.30 -13.36
CA PRO A 293 -23.77 1.08 -14.15
C PRO A 293 -22.54 0.31 -13.66
N LEU A 294 -22.59 -1.01 -13.69
CA LEU A 294 -21.46 -1.87 -13.35
C LEU A 294 -20.91 -2.48 -14.64
N GLU A 295 -19.81 -1.95 -15.11
CA GLU A 295 -19.13 -2.40 -16.34
C GLU A 295 -17.78 -2.99 -15.99
N PHE A 296 -17.41 -4.07 -16.66
CA PHE A 296 -16.16 -4.79 -16.46
C PHE A 296 -15.51 -5.08 -17.81
N PHE A 297 -14.20 -4.87 -17.89
CA PHE A 297 -13.40 -5.08 -19.08
C PHE A 297 -12.15 -5.87 -18.75
N GLU A 298 -11.60 -6.56 -19.74
CA GLU A 298 -10.29 -7.18 -19.61
C GLU A 298 -9.18 -6.12 -19.63
N PRO A 299 -8.10 -6.29 -18.84
CA PRO A 299 -6.93 -5.43 -18.92
C PRO A 299 -6.14 -5.71 -20.21
N ASP A 300 -5.65 -4.66 -20.84
CA ASP A 300 -4.77 -4.75 -22.00
C ASP A 300 -3.30 -4.88 -21.52
N LEU A 301 -2.79 -6.11 -21.50
CA LEU A 301 -1.44 -6.41 -21.02
C LEU A 301 -0.33 -5.97 -21.98
N GLU A 302 -0.62 -5.81 -23.27
CA GLU A 302 0.35 -5.26 -24.24
C GLU A 302 0.54 -3.76 -24.00
N LYS A 303 -0.56 -3.04 -23.76
CA LYS A 303 -0.56 -1.63 -23.43
C LYS A 303 0.02 -1.34 -22.05
N PHE A 304 -0.36 -2.11 -21.04
CA PHE A 304 0.05 -1.93 -19.65
C PHE A 304 1.07 -2.98 -19.25
N ARG A 305 2.24 -2.93 -19.89
CA ARG A 305 3.34 -3.87 -19.66
C ARG A 305 3.79 -3.97 -18.19
N CYS A 306 3.63 -2.90 -17.41
CA CYS A 306 3.92 -2.95 -15.98
C CYS A 306 3.06 -3.99 -15.23
N LEU A 307 1.78 -4.16 -15.63
CA LEU A 307 0.93 -5.22 -15.08
C LEU A 307 1.41 -6.61 -15.52
N ALA A 308 1.80 -6.77 -16.79
CA ALA A 308 2.35 -8.02 -17.30
C ALA A 308 3.65 -8.41 -16.58
N LEU A 309 4.55 -7.44 -16.33
CA LEU A 309 5.80 -7.65 -15.58
C LEU A 309 5.54 -8.06 -14.13
N ALA A 310 4.46 -7.58 -13.51
CA ALA A 310 4.09 -8.00 -12.16
C ALA A 310 3.57 -9.45 -12.12
N PHE A 311 2.83 -9.90 -13.15
CA PHE A 311 2.45 -11.31 -13.30
C PHE A 311 3.69 -12.20 -13.54
N ASP A 312 4.62 -11.78 -14.38
CA ASP A 312 5.90 -12.51 -14.55
C ASP A 312 6.68 -12.58 -13.22
N ALA A 313 6.76 -11.48 -12.50
CA ALA A 313 7.48 -11.43 -11.22
C ALA A 313 6.89 -12.36 -10.16
N ILE A 314 5.54 -12.45 -10.05
CA ILE A 314 4.87 -13.33 -9.08
C ILE A 314 5.04 -14.82 -9.44
N GLU A 315 5.10 -15.15 -10.74
CA GLU A 315 5.34 -16.52 -11.23
C GLU A 315 6.78 -16.94 -11.00
N ARG A 316 7.75 -16.07 -11.29
CA ARG A 316 9.18 -16.31 -11.04
C ARG A 316 9.51 -16.41 -9.56
N GLY A 317 8.81 -15.65 -8.71
CA GLY A 317 9.00 -15.71 -7.27
C GLY A 317 10.34 -15.19 -6.77
N GLY A 318 10.83 -15.74 -5.65
CA GLY A 318 12.09 -15.34 -5.04
C GLY A 318 12.19 -13.83 -4.76
N ASN A 319 13.32 -13.22 -5.15
CA ASN A 319 13.53 -11.77 -5.01
C ASN A 319 13.04 -10.96 -6.23
N VAL A 320 12.43 -11.57 -7.26
CA VAL A 320 12.00 -10.85 -8.48
C VAL A 320 10.97 -9.76 -8.17
N PRO A 321 9.95 -9.98 -7.31
CA PRO A 321 9.04 -8.90 -6.92
C PRO A 321 9.73 -7.74 -6.18
N CYS A 322 10.80 -8.00 -5.42
CA CYS A 322 11.62 -6.97 -4.80
C CYS A 322 12.34 -6.12 -5.85
N ILE A 323 12.93 -6.76 -6.87
CA ILE A 323 13.57 -6.09 -8.01
C ILE A 323 12.56 -5.21 -8.75
N LEU A 324 11.37 -5.76 -9.05
CA LEU A 324 10.27 -5.04 -9.70
C LEU A 324 9.91 -3.77 -8.93
N ASN A 325 9.73 -3.88 -7.60
CA ASN A 325 9.40 -2.73 -6.76
C ASN A 325 10.52 -1.68 -6.76
N ALA A 326 11.77 -2.10 -6.57
CA ALA A 326 12.92 -1.20 -6.52
C ALA A 326 13.10 -0.44 -7.84
N ALA A 327 13.01 -1.14 -8.97
CA ALA A 327 13.06 -0.53 -10.31
C ALA A 327 11.89 0.43 -10.53
N ASN A 328 10.67 0.03 -10.17
CA ASN A 328 9.50 0.89 -10.30
C ASN A 328 9.62 2.18 -9.48
N GLU A 329 10.13 2.15 -8.27
CA GLU A 329 10.31 3.37 -7.48
C GLU A 329 11.29 4.35 -8.14
N ILE A 330 12.33 3.85 -8.84
CA ILE A 330 13.29 4.68 -9.57
C ILE A 330 12.64 5.29 -10.81
N VAL A 331 12.00 4.48 -11.67
CA VAL A 331 11.43 4.99 -12.92
C VAL A 331 10.19 5.86 -12.69
N ASN A 332 9.38 5.56 -11.66
CA ASN A 332 8.25 6.40 -11.24
C ASN A 332 8.73 7.81 -10.86
N ARG A 333 9.79 7.90 -10.03
CA ARG A 333 10.42 9.17 -9.71
C ARG A 333 11.02 9.82 -10.95
N GLY A 334 11.71 9.06 -11.79
CA GLY A 334 12.28 9.53 -13.03
C GLY A 334 11.25 10.16 -13.96
N PHE A 335 10.08 9.52 -14.11
CA PHE A 335 8.98 10.08 -14.89
C PHE A 335 8.41 11.38 -14.29
N LEU A 336 8.26 11.44 -12.97
CA LEU A 336 7.84 12.66 -12.27
C LEU A 336 8.84 13.81 -12.41
N GLU A 337 10.12 13.49 -12.57
CA GLU A 337 11.23 14.44 -12.77
C GLU A 337 11.57 14.68 -14.26
N ASP A 338 10.77 14.18 -15.21
CA ASP A 338 10.95 14.26 -16.66
C ASP A 338 12.29 13.64 -17.15
N LYS A 339 12.79 12.60 -16.47
CA LYS A 339 14.03 11.89 -16.82
C LYS A 339 13.82 10.67 -17.71
N CYS A 340 12.61 10.14 -17.79
CA CYS A 340 12.23 9.06 -18.68
C CYS A 340 10.80 9.22 -19.19
N GLY A 341 10.50 8.64 -20.35
CA GLY A 341 9.15 8.60 -20.93
C GLY A 341 8.27 7.53 -20.26
N PHE A 342 6.96 7.65 -20.42
CA PHE A 342 5.99 6.75 -19.81
C PHE A 342 6.20 5.28 -20.22
N LEU A 343 6.37 4.99 -21.51
CA LEU A 343 6.62 3.61 -22.01
C LEU A 343 8.00 3.09 -21.58
N GLN A 344 9.01 3.96 -21.51
CA GLN A 344 10.35 3.58 -21.06
C GLN A 344 10.36 3.05 -19.62
N MET A 345 9.39 3.41 -18.79
CA MET A 345 9.30 2.87 -17.42
C MET A 345 9.28 1.33 -17.43
N ALA A 346 8.43 0.74 -18.24
CA ALA A 346 8.31 -0.73 -18.34
C ALA A 346 9.59 -1.37 -18.93
N ASP A 347 10.24 -0.72 -19.91
CA ASP A 347 11.49 -1.20 -20.50
C ASP A 347 12.62 -1.26 -19.47
N ILE A 348 12.81 -0.16 -18.73
CA ILE A 348 13.83 -0.07 -17.67
C ILE A 348 13.57 -1.09 -16.56
N ILE A 349 12.30 -1.30 -16.16
CA ILE A 349 11.95 -2.31 -15.16
C ILE A 349 12.32 -3.70 -15.66
N ALA A 350 11.94 -4.06 -16.89
CA ALA A 350 12.25 -5.35 -17.49
C ALA A 350 13.75 -5.59 -17.56
N GLU A 351 14.53 -4.63 -18.09
CA GLU A 351 16.00 -4.74 -18.16
C GLU A 351 16.64 -4.84 -16.75
N THR A 352 16.09 -4.12 -15.76
CA THR A 352 16.57 -4.21 -14.37
C THR A 352 16.39 -5.62 -13.81
N ILE A 353 15.24 -6.26 -14.07
CA ILE A 353 14.97 -7.63 -13.64
C ILE A 353 15.98 -8.60 -14.27
N GLU A 354 16.30 -8.44 -15.57
CA GLU A 354 17.24 -9.32 -16.27
C GLU A 354 18.70 -9.12 -15.85
N HIS A 355 19.07 -7.93 -15.35
CA HIS A 355 20.45 -7.59 -14.96
C HIS A 355 20.71 -7.72 -13.46
N THR A 356 19.69 -7.99 -12.63
CA THR A 356 19.86 -8.20 -11.19
C THR A 356 19.97 -9.67 -10.87
N THR A 357 20.82 -10.01 -9.89
CA THR A 357 21.01 -11.39 -9.44
C THR A 357 19.72 -11.96 -8.85
N ILE A 358 19.25 -13.09 -9.39
CA ILE A 358 18.04 -13.78 -8.91
C ILE A 358 18.39 -14.70 -7.74
N ILE A 359 17.59 -14.65 -6.68
CA ILE A 359 17.68 -15.47 -5.47
C ILE A 359 16.32 -16.10 -5.21
N ASP A 360 16.22 -17.43 -5.30
CA ASP A 360 14.95 -18.16 -5.18
C ASP A 360 14.35 -18.08 -3.75
N THR A 361 15.19 -18.06 -2.73
CA THR A 361 14.77 -18.04 -1.33
C THR A 361 15.54 -16.95 -0.57
N PRO A 362 15.18 -15.66 -0.79
CA PRO A 362 15.95 -14.55 -0.22
C PRO A 362 15.70 -14.41 1.28
N SER A 363 16.76 -14.20 2.04
CA SER A 363 16.71 -13.72 3.41
C SER A 363 16.35 -12.23 3.46
N TYR A 364 16.11 -11.70 4.66
CA TYR A 364 15.88 -10.25 4.83
C TYR A 364 17.07 -9.42 4.36
N GLU A 365 18.29 -9.87 4.67
CA GLU A 365 19.54 -9.24 4.22
C GLU A 365 19.68 -9.28 2.70
N ASP A 366 19.32 -10.41 2.07
CA ASP A 366 19.31 -10.54 0.60
C ASP A 366 18.33 -9.57 -0.05
N LEU A 367 17.15 -9.37 0.54
CA LEU A 367 16.17 -8.40 0.04
C LEU A 367 16.67 -6.95 0.13
N ILE A 368 17.38 -6.59 1.22
CA ILE A 368 18.03 -5.28 1.34
C ILE A 368 19.11 -5.09 0.27
N HIS A 369 19.92 -6.12 -0.02
CA HIS A 369 20.94 -6.06 -1.06
C HIS A 369 20.31 -5.98 -2.45
N THR A 370 19.30 -6.80 -2.70
CA THR A 370 18.53 -6.80 -3.96
C THR A 370 17.92 -5.42 -4.24
N ASP A 371 17.26 -4.79 -3.27
CA ASP A 371 16.68 -3.45 -3.43
C ASP A 371 17.75 -2.42 -3.82
N LYS A 372 18.91 -2.44 -3.16
CA LYS A 372 20.02 -1.53 -3.45
C LYS A 372 20.60 -1.76 -4.85
N GLU A 373 20.85 -3.03 -5.22
CA GLU A 373 21.39 -3.40 -6.52
C GLU A 373 20.42 -3.01 -7.64
N ALA A 374 19.15 -3.39 -7.53
CA ALA A 374 18.13 -3.05 -8.52
C ALA A 374 17.96 -1.55 -8.70
N ARG A 375 17.97 -0.77 -7.62
CA ARG A 375 17.94 0.72 -7.70
C ARG A 375 19.12 1.29 -8.44
N ARG A 376 20.31 0.75 -8.21
CA ARG A 376 21.54 1.17 -8.93
C ARG A 376 21.42 0.89 -10.42
N ILE A 377 21.03 -0.35 -10.78
CA ILE A 377 20.88 -0.77 -12.18
C ILE A 377 19.80 0.06 -12.88
N ALA A 378 18.61 0.21 -12.29
CA ALA A 378 17.53 1.03 -12.85
C ALA A 378 17.95 2.49 -13.07
N THR A 379 18.74 3.06 -12.14
CA THR A 379 19.27 4.42 -12.28
C THR A 379 20.27 4.52 -13.43
N GLU A 380 21.16 3.54 -13.59
CA GLU A 380 22.13 3.50 -14.69
C GLU A 380 21.42 3.35 -16.06
N LEU A 381 20.38 2.50 -16.12
CA LEU A 381 19.59 2.30 -17.34
C LEU A 381 18.80 3.57 -17.72
N MET A 382 18.23 4.25 -16.73
CA MET A 382 17.48 5.49 -16.95
C MET A 382 18.37 6.65 -17.45
N ASN A 383 19.67 6.64 -17.16
CA ASN A 383 20.61 7.67 -17.56
C ASN A 383 21.31 7.40 -18.92
N LYS A 384 21.03 6.27 -19.55
CA LYS A 384 21.50 5.92 -20.92
C LYS A 384 20.59 6.55 -21.97
#